data_5c7efb4cce6d39f54f867db786628061
#
_entry.id   5c7efb4cce6d39f54f867db786628061
#
_cell.length_a   1.000
_cell.length_b   1.000
_cell.length_c   1.000
_cell.angle_alpha   90.00
_cell.angle_beta   90.00
_cell.angle_gamma   90.00
#
_symmetry.space_group_name_H-M   'P 1'
#
loop_
_entity.id
_entity.type
_entity.pdbx_description
1 polymer ?
#
loop_
_entity_poly.entity_id
_entity_poly.type
_entity_poly.pdbx_seq_one_letter_code
_entity_poly.pdbx_strand_id
1 'polypeptide(L)'
;MTILELLISMAVVVILLGIAVPSFTSIIQNNRIKSASMELTRTLAISRNHAITSGTTVIVCQAEDPSMETCSEQREANTNWQNGIISYADINANNELDSQDYVITVMKNTGKIAVVFNQRGRLRFFNDGSARSAGFYICNTVSHHRRHLRILYTGRVRTSDKIAEEQYQTCLNNAV
;
A
#
# COMPACT_ATOMS: atom_id res chain seq x y z
N MET A 1 6.00 -13.77 52.57
CA MET A 1 6.84 -13.68 51.38
C MET A 1 8.28 -13.53 51.77
N THR A 2 9.13 -14.39 51.30
CA THR A 2 10.57 -14.32 51.54
C THR A 2 11.26 -13.51 50.44
N ILE A 3 12.44 -12.93 50.76
CA ILE A 3 13.25 -12.22 49.75
C ILE A 3 13.60 -13.13 48.56
N LEU A 4 13.83 -14.41 48.85
CA LEU A 4 14.11 -15.42 47.83
C LEU A 4 12.91 -15.60 46.85
N GLU A 5 11.70 -15.65 47.37
CA GLU A 5 10.49 -15.81 46.57
C GLU A 5 10.28 -14.60 45.63
N LEU A 6 10.60 -13.38 46.10
CA LEU A 6 10.54 -12.16 45.28
C LEU A 6 11.63 -12.16 44.18
N LEU A 7 12.85 -12.63 44.47
CA LEU A 7 13.91 -12.73 43.46
C LEU A 7 13.57 -13.74 42.37
N ILE A 8 13.01 -14.91 42.74
CA ILE A 8 12.61 -15.94 41.77
C ILE A 8 11.47 -15.40 40.90
N SER A 9 10.46 -14.75 41.48
CA SER A 9 9.35 -14.20 40.71
C SER A 9 9.80 -13.11 39.72
N MET A 10 10.70 -12.21 40.12
CA MET A 10 11.29 -11.22 39.20
C MET A 10 12.10 -11.89 38.07
N ALA A 11 12.90 -12.91 38.36
CA ALA A 11 13.64 -13.62 37.34
C ALA A 11 12.72 -14.27 36.27
N VAL A 12 11.63 -14.88 36.71
CA VAL A 12 10.65 -15.46 35.79
C VAL A 12 9.97 -14.38 34.92
N VAL A 13 9.62 -13.24 35.51
CA VAL A 13 9.01 -12.12 34.74
C VAL A 13 9.97 -11.59 33.67
N VAL A 14 11.25 -11.42 34.00
CA VAL A 14 12.28 -10.95 33.03
C VAL A 14 12.43 -11.92 31.86
N ILE A 15 12.45 -13.23 32.14
CA ILE A 15 12.56 -14.26 31.09
C ILE A 15 11.31 -14.21 30.18
N LEU A 16 10.10 -14.12 30.76
CA LEU A 16 8.86 -14.05 29.98
C LEU A 16 8.80 -12.79 29.10
N LEU A 17 9.20 -11.65 29.64
CA LEU A 17 9.26 -10.39 28.87
C LEU A 17 10.27 -10.46 27.72
N GLY A 18 11.41 -11.11 27.93
CA GLY A 18 12.43 -11.31 26.89
C GLY A 18 11.94 -12.09 25.67
N ILE A 19 10.98 -13.00 25.85
CA ILE A 19 10.38 -13.79 24.76
C ILE A 19 9.14 -13.05 24.17
N ALA A 20 8.35 -12.39 25.00
CA ALA A 20 7.10 -11.76 24.59
C ALA A 20 7.32 -10.54 23.66
N VAL A 21 8.30 -9.70 23.97
CA VAL A 21 8.53 -8.43 23.23
C VAL A 21 8.83 -8.65 21.74
N PRO A 22 9.79 -9.51 21.32
CA PRO A 22 10.09 -9.70 19.90
C PRO A 22 8.92 -10.32 19.13
N SER A 23 8.15 -11.21 19.76
CA SER A 23 6.95 -11.79 19.15
C SER A 23 5.87 -10.74 18.87
N PHE A 24 5.67 -9.81 19.79
CA PHE A 24 4.65 -8.77 19.67
C PHE A 24 4.97 -7.75 18.57
N THR A 25 6.24 -7.39 18.39
CA THR A 25 6.67 -6.49 17.30
C THR A 25 6.39 -7.08 15.91
N SER A 26 6.65 -8.37 15.73
CA SER A 26 6.37 -9.07 14.47
C SER A 26 4.87 -9.06 14.13
N ILE A 27 4.01 -9.30 15.12
CA ILE A 27 2.55 -9.25 14.95
C ILE A 27 2.09 -7.84 14.51
N ILE A 28 2.60 -6.80 15.16
CA ILE A 28 2.27 -5.41 14.82
C ILE A 28 2.67 -5.10 13.38
N GLN A 29 3.88 -5.47 12.95
CA GLN A 29 4.34 -5.22 11.59
C GLN A 29 3.51 -5.97 10.55
N ASN A 30 3.16 -7.22 10.79
CA ASN A 30 2.28 -7.97 9.91
C ASN A 30 0.89 -7.31 9.79
N ASN A 31 0.33 -6.85 10.91
CA ASN A 31 -0.97 -6.17 10.91
C ASN A 31 -0.93 -4.85 10.13
N ARG A 32 0.16 -4.08 10.21
CA ARG A 32 0.33 -2.86 9.42
C ARG A 32 0.30 -3.15 7.92
N ILE A 33 1.04 -4.17 7.46
CA ILE A 33 1.05 -4.58 6.04
C ILE A 33 -0.33 -5.08 5.60
N LYS A 34 -1.04 -5.85 6.45
CA LYS A 34 -2.40 -6.28 6.18
C LYS A 34 -3.35 -5.09 6.03
N SER A 35 -3.30 -4.14 6.95
CA SER A 35 -4.15 -2.94 6.93
C SER A 35 -3.90 -2.10 5.68
N ALA A 36 -2.64 -1.83 5.34
CA ALA A 36 -2.29 -1.10 4.12
C ALA A 36 -2.75 -1.84 2.85
N SER A 37 -2.61 -3.17 2.81
CA SER A 37 -3.09 -3.99 1.71
C SER A 37 -4.61 -3.93 1.55
N MET A 38 -5.37 -3.96 2.66
CA MET A 38 -6.83 -3.85 2.64
C MET A 38 -7.28 -2.44 2.22
N GLU A 39 -6.64 -1.41 2.73
CA GLU A 39 -6.93 -0.01 2.37
C GLU A 39 -6.67 0.25 0.89
N LEU A 40 -5.51 -0.21 0.36
CA LEU A 40 -5.21 -0.11 -1.06
C LEU A 40 -6.23 -0.89 -1.91
N THR A 41 -6.58 -2.10 -1.51
CA THR A 41 -7.59 -2.90 -2.21
C THR A 41 -8.93 -2.17 -2.26
N ARG A 42 -9.34 -1.54 -1.15
CA ARG A 42 -10.57 -0.74 -1.06
C ARG A 42 -10.50 0.48 -1.99
N THR A 43 -9.40 1.22 -1.97
CA THR A 43 -9.17 2.38 -2.83
C THR A 43 -9.30 2.01 -4.30
N LEU A 44 -8.64 0.92 -4.72
CA LEU A 44 -8.70 0.43 -6.10
C LEU A 44 -10.11 -0.07 -6.48
N ALA A 45 -10.83 -0.71 -5.56
CA ALA A 45 -12.20 -1.15 -5.79
C ALA A 45 -13.17 0.03 -5.94
N ILE A 46 -13.04 1.08 -5.13
CA ILE A 46 -13.81 2.31 -5.24
C ILE A 46 -13.53 2.97 -6.59
N SER A 47 -12.27 3.12 -6.97
CA SER A 47 -11.83 3.70 -8.24
C SER A 47 -12.45 2.97 -9.43
N ARG A 48 -12.35 1.64 -9.45
CA ARG A 48 -12.92 0.81 -10.50
C ARG A 48 -14.45 0.92 -10.58
N ASN A 49 -15.11 0.84 -9.43
CA ASN A 49 -16.57 0.94 -9.39
C ASN A 49 -17.05 2.32 -9.87
N HIS A 50 -16.33 3.37 -9.48
CA HIS A 50 -16.63 4.72 -9.95
C HIS A 50 -16.48 4.83 -11.47
N ALA A 51 -15.41 4.29 -12.06
CA ALA A 51 -15.23 4.29 -13.52
C ALA A 51 -16.42 3.63 -14.25
N ILE A 52 -16.90 2.50 -13.74
CA ILE A 52 -18.06 1.79 -14.32
C ILE A 52 -19.36 2.59 -14.17
N THR A 53 -19.60 3.17 -13.00
CA THR A 53 -20.87 3.82 -12.70
C THR A 53 -21.00 5.21 -13.32
N SER A 54 -19.88 5.94 -13.41
CA SER A 54 -19.85 7.29 -14.03
C SER A 54 -19.62 7.23 -15.54
N GLY A 55 -19.15 6.12 -16.09
CA GLY A 55 -18.75 6.00 -17.49
C GLY A 55 -17.50 6.80 -17.87
N THR A 56 -16.74 7.28 -16.87
CA THR A 56 -15.52 8.08 -17.07
C THR A 56 -14.28 7.27 -16.71
N THR A 57 -13.13 7.63 -17.31
CA THR A 57 -11.85 7.05 -16.90
C THR A 57 -11.47 7.54 -15.50
N VAL A 58 -11.06 6.63 -14.64
CA VAL A 58 -10.54 6.94 -13.31
C VAL A 58 -9.04 6.67 -13.26
N ILE A 59 -8.29 7.65 -12.82
CA ILE A 59 -6.83 7.56 -12.69
C ILE A 59 -6.45 7.44 -11.22
N VAL A 60 -5.49 6.55 -10.97
CA VAL A 60 -4.88 6.37 -9.66
C VAL A 60 -3.40 6.72 -9.79
N CYS A 61 -2.95 7.69 -9.04
CA CYS A 61 -1.59 8.22 -9.05
C CYS A 61 -0.97 8.26 -7.64
N GLN A 62 0.34 8.39 -7.62
CA GLN A 62 1.05 8.78 -6.41
C GLN A 62 0.76 10.25 -6.09
N ALA A 63 0.53 10.57 -4.83
CA ALA A 63 0.50 11.97 -4.39
C ALA A 63 1.89 12.61 -4.48
N GLU A 64 1.97 13.86 -4.93
CA GLU A 64 3.22 14.62 -4.97
C GLU A 64 3.76 14.83 -3.56
N ASP A 65 2.89 15.20 -2.66
CA ASP A 65 3.18 15.47 -1.27
C ASP A 65 2.07 14.95 -0.33
N PRO A 66 2.26 15.02 0.99
CA PRO A 66 1.26 14.58 1.97
C PRO A 66 -0.03 15.41 2.01
N SER A 67 -0.13 16.56 1.30
CA SER A 67 -1.39 17.34 1.20
C SER A 67 -2.45 16.61 0.38
N MET A 68 -2.03 15.70 -0.52
CA MET A 68 -2.90 14.89 -1.37
C MET A 68 -3.73 15.71 -2.36
N GLU A 69 -3.19 16.82 -2.82
CA GLU A 69 -3.89 17.73 -3.76
C GLU A 69 -3.48 17.49 -5.21
N THR A 70 -2.23 17.09 -5.43
CA THR A 70 -1.65 16.91 -6.76
C THR A 70 -1.02 15.54 -6.94
N CYS A 71 -1.05 15.06 -8.18
CA CYS A 71 -0.37 13.83 -8.59
C CYS A 71 1.11 14.10 -8.90
N SER A 72 1.97 13.21 -8.43
CA SER A 72 3.39 13.24 -8.80
C SER A 72 3.60 13.07 -10.31
N GLU A 73 4.53 13.80 -10.85
CA GLU A 73 4.97 13.66 -12.25
C GLU A 73 5.89 12.45 -12.47
N GLN A 74 6.33 11.80 -11.40
CA GLN A 74 7.20 10.64 -11.48
C GLN A 74 6.53 9.50 -12.24
N ARG A 75 7.18 9.04 -13.32
CA ARG A 75 6.62 8.04 -14.24
C ARG A 75 7.47 6.79 -14.38
N GLU A 76 8.41 6.57 -13.47
CA GLU A 76 9.26 5.40 -13.49
C GLU A 76 8.54 4.15 -12.96
N ALA A 77 8.98 2.98 -13.40
CA ALA A 77 8.50 1.72 -12.84
C ALA A 77 9.17 1.44 -11.49
N ASN A 78 8.52 0.65 -10.67
CA ASN A 78 8.98 0.29 -9.32
C ASN A 78 9.15 1.49 -8.38
N THR A 79 8.33 2.51 -8.55
CA THR A 79 8.34 3.70 -7.71
C THR A 79 7.61 3.46 -6.39
N ASN A 80 8.20 3.90 -5.28
CA ASN A 80 7.56 3.87 -3.97
C ASN A 80 6.59 5.05 -3.83
N TRP A 81 5.31 4.75 -3.65
CA TRP A 81 4.25 5.74 -3.47
C TRP A 81 4.14 6.15 -2.00
N GLN A 82 5.22 6.70 -1.47
CA GLN A 82 5.40 7.00 -0.05
C GLN A 82 4.49 8.11 0.48
N ASN A 83 4.13 9.09 -0.34
CA ASN A 83 3.28 10.21 0.07
C ASN A 83 1.79 9.82 0.12
N GLY A 84 1.45 8.70 -0.50
CA GLY A 84 0.08 8.20 -0.58
C GLY A 84 -0.44 8.12 -2.01
N ILE A 85 -1.74 7.89 -2.12
CA ILE A 85 -2.42 7.56 -3.37
C ILE A 85 -3.64 8.46 -3.52
N ILE A 86 -3.78 9.08 -4.69
CA ILE A 86 -4.95 9.83 -5.10
C ILE A 86 -5.67 9.05 -6.21
N SER A 87 -6.98 8.96 -6.13
CA SER A 87 -7.83 8.47 -7.19
C SER A 87 -8.80 9.57 -7.62
N TYR A 88 -8.84 9.90 -8.91
CA TYR A 88 -9.66 10.97 -9.45
C TYR A 88 -10.36 10.56 -10.76
N ALA A 89 -11.49 11.17 -11.04
CA ALA A 89 -12.18 11.04 -12.32
C ALA A 89 -11.57 12.04 -13.32
N ASP A 90 -11.05 11.52 -14.42
CA ASP A 90 -10.46 12.30 -15.51
C ASP A 90 -11.56 12.65 -16.52
N ILE A 91 -12.13 13.85 -16.37
CA ILE A 91 -13.31 14.30 -17.12
C ILE A 91 -12.93 14.74 -18.53
N ASN A 92 -11.82 15.43 -18.67
CA ASN A 92 -11.35 15.99 -19.95
C ASN A 92 -10.40 15.05 -20.71
N ALA A 93 -10.12 13.86 -20.15
CA ALA A 93 -9.25 12.82 -20.72
C ALA A 93 -7.82 13.29 -21.03
N ASN A 94 -7.31 14.28 -20.26
CA ASN A 94 -5.94 14.77 -20.40
C ASN A 94 -4.93 13.97 -19.58
N ASN A 95 -5.38 13.10 -18.68
CA ASN A 95 -4.62 12.26 -17.74
C ASN A 95 -3.87 13.07 -16.66
N GLU A 96 -4.25 14.29 -16.40
CA GLU A 96 -3.69 15.15 -15.36
C GLU A 96 -4.81 15.56 -14.40
N LEU A 97 -4.51 15.65 -13.14
CA LEU A 97 -5.48 16.12 -12.14
C LEU A 97 -5.52 17.64 -12.19
N ASP A 98 -6.60 18.20 -12.68
CA ASP A 98 -6.82 19.64 -12.82
C ASP A 98 -8.19 20.10 -12.28
N SER A 99 -8.54 21.36 -12.53
CA SER A 99 -9.78 21.98 -12.02
C SER A 99 -11.08 21.44 -12.64
N GLN A 100 -11.00 20.68 -13.74
CA GLN A 100 -12.15 20.03 -14.36
C GLN A 100 -12.44 18.66 -13.75
N ASP A 101 -11.47 18.12 -13.02
CA ASP A 101 -11.51 16.81 -12.41
C ASP A 101 -11.97 16.87 -10.95
N TYR A 102 -12.28 15.71 -10.39
CA TYR A 102 -12.56 15.62 -8.96
C TYR A 102 -11.97 14.36 -8.35
N VAL A 103 -11.49 14.53 -7.13
CA VAL A 103 -10.91 13.42 -6.34
C VAL A 103 -12.05 12.53 -5.81
N ILE A 104 -11.92 11.23 -6.04
CA ILE A 104 -12.89 10.21 -5.61
C ILE A 104 -12.52 9.69 -4.23
N THR A 105 -11.26 9.34 -4.05
CA THR A 105 -10.75 8.81 -2.78
C THR A 105 -9.24 9.00 -2.68
N VAL A 106 -8.76 9.08 -1.47
CA VAL A 106 -7.34 9.16 -1.15
C VAL A 106 -6.95 8.08 -0.14
N MET A 107 -5.73 7.59 -0.25
CA MET A 107 -5.12 6.71 0.73
C MET A 107 -3.83 7.35 1.24
N LYS A 108 -3.79 7.72 2.51
CA LYS A 108 -2.58 8.28 3.14
C LYS A 108 -1.61 7.17 3.48
N ASN A 109 -0.35 7.35 3.10
CA ASN A 109 0.71 6.45 3.55
C ASN A 109 1.38 7.04 4.79
N THR A 110 1.52 6.25 5.83
CA THR A 110 2.13 6.69 7.11
C THR A 110 3.67 6.65 7.09
N GLY A 111 4.28 6.37 5.93
CA GLY A 111 5.74 6.30 5.75
C GLY A 111 6.43 5.09 6.41
N LYS A 112 5.68 4.22 7.07
CA LYS A 112 6.21 3.03 7.77
C LYS A 112 6.18 1.75 6.92
N ILE A 113 5.65 1.85 5.69
CA ILE A 113 5.44 0.75 4.77
C ILE A 113 5.74 1.27 3.37
N ALA A 114 6.56 0.55 2.61
CA ALA A 114 6.74 0.82 1.20
C ALA A 114 5.57 0.26 0.40
N VAL A 115 5.03 1.08 -0.50
CA VAL A 115 4.00 0.71 -1.46
C VAL A 115 4.55 0.98 -2.86
N VAL A 116 5.14 -0.04 -3.47
CA VAL A 116 5.85 0.09 -4.74
C VAL A 116 4.96 -0.32 -5.90
N PHE A 117 4.75 0.59 -6.84
CA PHE A 117 4.00 0.33 -8.08
C PHE A 117 4.93 -0.19 -9.17
N ASN A 118 4.63 -1.35 -9.75
CA ASN A 118 5.52 -2.05 -10.67
C ASN A 118 5.45 -1.58 -12.12
N GLN A 119 4.57 -0.65 -12.46
CA GLN A 119 4.44 -0.11 -13.81
C GLN A 119 4.91 1.34 -13.89
N ARG A 120 5.13 1.81 -15.11
CA ARG A 120 5.42 3.21 -15.37
C ARG A 120 4.14 4.05 -15.35
N GLY A 121 4.22 5.24 -14.77
CA GLY A 121 3.16 6.24 -14.75
C GLY A 121 2.05 5.93 -13.77
N ARG A 122 0.82 6.07 -14.20
CA ARG A 122 -0.40 6.02 -13.40
C ARG A 122 -1.21 4.76 -13.73
N LEU A 123 -1.96 4.25 -12.77
CA LEU A 123 -2.94 3.19 -13.01
C LEU A 123 -4.24 3.82 -13.51
N ARG A 124 -4.85 3.22 -14.56
CA ARG A 124 -6.12 3.67 -15.12
C ARG A 124 -7.15 2.58 -15.06
N PHE A 125 -8.34 2.93 -14.65
CA PHE A 125 -9.54 2.13 -14.82
C PHE A 125 -10.40 2.79 -15.91
N PHE A 126 -10.68 2.05 -16.97
CA PHE A 126 -11.54 2.52 -18.04
C PHE A 126 -13.01 2.42 -17.63
N ASN A 127 -13.88 3.07 -18.41
CA ASN A 127 -15.33 3.13 -18.17
C ASN A 127 -16.04 1.75 -18.14
N ASP A 128 -15.44 0.72 -18.73
CA ASP A 128 -15.89 -0.68 -18.64
C ASP A 128 -15.32 -1.42 -17.41
N GLY A 129 -14.55 -0.73 -16.58
CA GLY A 129 -13.88 -1.27 -15.41
C GLY A 129 -12.64 -2.10 -15.70
N SER A 130 -12.19 -2.17 -16.95
CA SER A 130 -10.91 -2.77 -17.31
C SER A 130 -9.73 -1.90 -16.87
N ALA A 131 -8.54 -2.49 -16.77
CA ALA A 131 -7.32 -1.77 -16.44
C ALA A 131 -6.12 -2.44 -17.10
N ARG A 132 -5.03 -1.69 -17.29
CA ARG A 132 -3.76 -2.33 -17.65
C ARG A 132 -3.30 -3.22 -16.51
N SER A 133 -2.86 -4.45 -16.83
CA SER A 133 -2.31 -5.37 -15.82
C SER A 133 -1.13 -4.73 -15.11
N ALA A 134 -1.19 -4.66 -13.80
CA ALA A 134 -0.23 -3.99 -12.95
C ALA A 134 -0.15 -4.68 -11.57
N GLY A 135 0.75 -4.22 -10.72
CA GLY A 135 0.84 -4.71 -9.35
C GLY A 135 1.43 -3.70 -8.39
N PHE A 136 1.05 -3.84 -7.14
CA PHE A 136 1.66 -3.15 -6.02
C PHE A 136 2.35 -4.15 -5.12
N TYR A 137 3.59 -3.88 -4.77
CA TYR A 137 4.33 -4.59 -3.73
C TYR A 137 4.26 -3.77 -2.45
N ILE A 138 3.78 -4.40 -1.38
CA ILE A 138 3.73 -3.80 -0.05
C ILE A 138 4.72 -4.54 0.81
N CYS A 139 5.72 -3.84 1.32
CA CYS A 139 6.76 -4.42 2.16
C CYS A 139 7.15 -3.48 3.30
N ASN A 140 7.79 -4.07 4.30
CA ASN A 140 8.37 -3.34 5.41
C ASN A 140 9.88 -3.59 5.41
N THR A 141 10.66 -2.53 5.61
CA THR A 141 12.13 -2.60 5.65
C THR A 141 12.67 -3.31 6.88
N VAL A 142 11.88 -3.40 7.95
CA VAL A 142 12.30 -3.96 9.26
C VAL A 142 11.87 -5.42 9.43
N SER A 143 10.81 -5.85 8.75
CA SER A 143 10.28 -7.21 8.87
C SER A 143 10.14 -7.85 7.50
N HIS A 144 10.32 -9.18 7.44
CA HIS A 144 10.17 -9.93 6.18
C HIS A 144 8.72 -10.08 5.70
N HIS A 145 7.77 -9.39 6.34
CA HIS A 145 6.37 -9.42 5.92
C HIS A 145 6.17 -8.63 4.65
N ARG A 146 5.44 -9.22 3.70
CA ARG A 146 5.24 -8.68 2.36
C ARG A 146 3.92 -9.12 1.78
N ARG A 147 3.32 -8.28 0.90
CA ARG A 147 2.11 -8.59 0.14
C ARG A 147 2.21 -8.06 -1.28
N HIS A 148 1.59 -8.78 -2.19
CA HIS A 148 1.43 -8.40 -3.58
C HIS A 148 -0.05 -8.24 -3.92
N LEU A 149 -0.42 -7.05 -4.41
CA LEU A 149 -1.71 -6.79 -5.02
C LEU A 149 -1.53 -6.80 -6.53
N ARG A 150 -2.17 -7.73 -7.20
CA ARG A 150 -2.15 -7.84 -8.66
C ARG A 150 -3.46 -7.33 -9.22
N ILE A 151 -3.37 -6.35 -10.12
CA ILE A 151 -4.49 -5.85 -10.92
C ILE A 151 -4.50 -6.63 -12.24
N LEU A 152 -5.60 -7.30 -12.52
CA LEU A 152 -5.81 -8.03 -13.77
C LEU A 152 -6.32 -7.06 -14.84
N TYR A 153 -6.23 -7.47 -16.11
CA TYR A 153 -6.78 -6.70 -17.23
C TYR A 153 -8.27 -6.39 -17.04
N THR A 154 -9.03 -7.27 -16.40
CA THR A 154 -10.45 -7.04 -16.06
C THR A 154 -10.65 -5.99 -14.95
N GLY A 155 -9.60 -5.34 -14.46
CA GLY A 155 -9.62 -4.41 -13.34
C GLY A 155 -9.81 -5.05 -11.96
N ARG A 156 -9.92 -6.39 -11.88
CA ARG A 156 -10.05 -7.08 -10.58
C ARG A 156 -8.71 -7.11 -9.85
N VAL A 157 -8.76 -6.82 -8.56
CA VAL A 157 -7.60 -6.88 -7.68
C VAL A 157 -7.54 -8.25 -6.99
N ARG A 158 -6.37 -8.88 -7.00
CA ARG A 158 -6.07 -10.11 -6.26
C ARG A 158 -4.90 -9.86 -5.32
N THR A 159 -5.03 -10.28 -4.09
CA THR A 159 -3.96 -10.20 -3.08
C THR A 159 -3.28 -11.56 -2.92
N SER A 160 -1.97 -11.56 -2.81
CA SER A 160 -1.14 -12.74 -2.54
C SER A 160 -0.08 -12.41 -1.49
N ASP A 161 0.15 -13.33 -0.58
CA ASP A 161 1.24 -13.26 0.39
C ASP A 161 2.56 -13.79 -0.22
N LYS A 162 2.48 -14.42 -1.40
CA LYS A 162 3.64 -14.94 -2.12
C LYS A 162 4.14 -13.88 -3.09
N ILE A 163 5.33 -13.37 -2.83
CA ILE A 163 6.09 -12.49 -3.72
C ILE A 163 7.41 -13.22 -4.03
N ALA A 164 7.81 -13.26 -5.30
CA ALA A 164 9.11 -13.79 -5.68
C ALA A 164 10.23 -12.96 -5.00
N GLU A 165 11.35 -13.59 -4.68
CA GLU A 165 12.44 -12.93 -3.95
C GLU A 165 12.97 -11.69 -4.68
N GLU A 166 13.12 -11.75 -5.99
CA GLU A 166 13.52 -10.61 -6.83
C GLU A 166 12.59 -9.40 -6.67
N GLN A 167 11.27 -9.65 -6.65
CA GLN A 167 10.27 -8.60 -6.47
C GLN A 167 10.28 -8.02 -5.04
N TYR A 168 10.63 -8.83 -4.06
CA TYR A 168 10.80 -8.38 -2.70
C TYR A 168 12.04 -7.50 -2.56
N GLN A 169 13.17 -7.88 -3.15
CA GLN A 169 14.36 -7.04 -3.19
C GLN A 169 14.10 -5.71 -3.90
N THR A 170 13.34 -5.73 -5.01
CA THR A 170 12.88 -4.51 -5.68
C THR A 170 12.07 -3.62 -4.74
N CYS A 171 11.17 -4.19 -3.94
CA CYS A 171 10.39 -3.43 -2.96
C CYS A 171 11.28 -2.81 -1.88
N LEU A 172 12.25 -3.55 -1.35
CA LEU A 172 13.18 -3.06 -0.33
C LEU A 172 14.09 -1.95 -0.85
N ASN A 173 14.64 -2.11 -2.05
CA ASN A 173 15.55 -1.12 -2.66
C ASN A 173 14.87 0.22 -2.96
N ASN A 174 13.56 0.20 -3.20
CA ASN A 174 12.76 1.40 -3.46
C ASN A 174 12.02 1.91 -2.21
N ALA A 175 12.22 1.29 -1.05
CA ALA A 175 11.59 1.66 0.21
C ALA A 175 12.38 2.70 1.02
N VAL A 176 13.56 3.12 0.53
CA VAL A 176 14.47 4.08 1.19
C VAL A 176 14.26 5.47 0.65
#